data_632d81deea7869441e2932c5744e0d7b
#
_entry.id   632d81deea7869441e2932c5744e0d7b
#
_cell.length_a   1.000
_cell.length_b   1.000
_cell.length_c   1.000
_cell.angle_alpha   90.00
_cell.angle_beta   90.00
_cell.angle_gamma   90.00
#
_symmetry.space_group_name_H-M   'P 1'
#
loop_
_entity.id
_entity.type
_entity.pdbx_description
1 polymer ?
#
loop_
_entity_poly.entity_id
_entity_poly.type
_entity_poly.pdbx_seq_one_letter_code
_entity_poly.pdbx_strand_id
1 'polypeptide(L)'
;FSGRGRRPRKGEDINYTMQIDFLTAAQGAEKTVSLNGKSINVKIPAGTQNGQTLRLKGLGQPSLSGGEAGDVLITMNVGGHPYFSADGLNILLELPITMKEAVLGAKVTIPTISGKVAVNVPPYSTSGEKLRLKGKGIKSKSGQGDEIVTLKIVAPKIKNAELEKALAGLPDENVRTF
;
A
#
# COMPACT_ATOMS: atom_id res chain seq x y z
N PHE A 1 -37.36 -51.07 3.72
CA PHE A 1 -36.12 -50.44 4.25
C PHE A 1 -35.70 -49.32 3.31
N SER A 2 -36.14 -48.11 3.63
CA SER A 2 -35.71 -46.88 2.89
C SER A 2 -34.38 -46.42 3.43
N GLY A 3 -33.28 -46.86 2.84
CA GLY A 3 -31.97 -46.32 3.07
C GLY A 3 -31.93 -44.89 2.54
N ARG A 4 -32.11 -43.90 3.42
CA ARG A 4 -31.79 -42.50 3.11
C ARG A 4 -30.30 -42.41 2.86
N GLY A 5 -29.90 -42.42 1.59
CA GLY A 5 -28.52 -42.17 1.18
C GLY A 5 -28.05 -40.86 1.80
N ARG A 6 -27.08 -40.93 2.71
CA ARG A 6 -26.40 -39.72 3.22
C ARG A 6 -25.79 -38.98 2.02
N ARG A 7 -26.25 -37.77 1.76
CA ARG A 7 -25.64 -36.92 0.75
C ARG A 7 -24.14 -36.76 1.07
N PRO A 8 -23.26 -36.91 0.08
CA PRO A 8 -21.86 -36.72 0.30
C PRO A 8 -21.60 -35.33 0.91
N ARG A 9 -20.86 -35.29 2.00
CA ARG A 9 -20.48 -34.01 2.65
C ARG A 9 -19.19 -33.54 2.06
N LYS A 10 -19.08 -32.22 1.83
CA LYS A 10 -17.84 -31.56 1.44
C LYS A 10 -16.77 -31.78 2.52
N GLY A 11 -15.49 -31.89 2.11
CA GLY A 11 -14.35 -31.91 3.02
C GLY A 11 -14.22 -30.61 3.79
N GLU A 12 -13.43 -30.62 4.85
CA GLU A 12 -13.20 -29.44 5.69
C GLU A 12 -12.31 -28.41 4.98
N ASP A 13 -12.60 -27.12 5.18
CA ASP A 13 -11.76 -26.03 4.71
C ASP A 13 -10.53 -25.90 5.60
N ILE A 14 -9.43 -25.46 5.02
CA ILE A 14 -8.16 -25.24 5.72
C ILE A 14 -7.84 -23.75 5.71
N ASN A 15 -7.52 -23.21 6.88
CA ASN A 15 -7.16 -21.81 7.04
C ASN A 15 -5.63 -21.65 7.15
N TYR A 16 -5.09 -20.71 6.38
CA TYR A 16 -3.69 -20.29 6.44
C TYR A 16 -3.59 -18.78 6.56
N THR A 17 -2.47 -18.30 7.12
CA THR A 17 -2.11 -16.89 7.11
C THR A 17 -0.83 -16.73 6.31
N MET A 18 -0.82 -15.81 5.35
CA MET A 18 0.34 -15.51 4.54
C MET A 18 0.84 -14.09 4.84
N GLN A 19 2.11 -13.98 5.21
CA GLN A 19 2.79 -12.70 5.37
C GLN A 19 3.26 -12.20 4.00
N ILE A 20 2.90 -10.98 3.66
CA ILE A 20 3.37 -10.29 2.45
C ILE A 20 3.80 -8.86 2.79
N ASP A 21 4.79 -8.36 2.07
CA ASP A 21 5.21 -6.97 2.18
C ASP A 21 4.24 -6.03 1.46
N PHE A 22 4.34 -4.74 1.78
CA PHE A 22 3.47 -3.71 1.23
C PHE A 22 3.53 -3.65 -0.30
N LEU A 23 4.74 -3.70 -0.89
CA LEU A 23 4.90 -3.59 -2.34
C LEU A 23 4.32 -4.80 -3.07
N THR A 24 4.50 -5.99 -2.52
CA THR A 24 3.87 -7.22 -3.04
C THR A 24 2.35 -7.12 -3.02
N ALA A 25 1.78 -6.61 -1.93
CA ALA A 25 0.33 -6.41 -1.82
C ALA A 25 -0.18 -5.34 -2.80
N ALA A 26 0.57 -4.25 -2.99
CA ALA A 26 0.21 -3.16 -3.89
C ALA A 26 0.28 -3.58 -5.37
N GLN A 27 1.33 -4.26 -5.78
CA GLN A 27 1.59 -4.62 -7.17
C GLN A 27 1.01 -5.97 -7.58
N GLY A 28 0.69 -6.83 -6.61
CA GLY A 28 0.34 -8.21 -6.85
C GLY A 28 1.59 -9.06 -7.13
N ALA A 29 1.45 -10.37 -6.95
CA ALA A 29 2.51 -11.32 -7.23
C ALA A 29 1.94 -12.74 -7.36
N GLU A 30 2.75 -13.64 -7.90
CA GLU A 30 2.51 -15.08 -7.80
C GLU A 30 3.53 -15.66 -6.81
N LYS A 31 3.03 -16.40 -5.82
CA LYS A 31 3.87 -17.08 -4.83
C LYS A 31 3.55 -18.57 -4.80
N THR A 32 4.57 -19.38 -4.81
CA THR A 32 4.43 -20.82 -4.58
C THR A 32 4.50 -21.09 -3.09
N VAL A 33 3.47 -21.74 -2.55
CA VAL A 33 3.41 -22.14 -1.14
C VAL A 33 3.25 -23.65 -1.05
N SER A 34 3.85 -24.26 -0.04
CA SER A 34 3.68 -25.68 0.26
C SER A 34 2.56 -25.84 1.28
N LEU A 35 1.47 -26.45 0.85
CA LEU A 35 0.31 -26.74 1.68
C LEU A 35 0.09 -28.27 1.67
N ASN A 36 0.12 -28.88 2.85
CA ASN A 36 -0.06 -30.35 2.99
C ASN A 36 0.86 -31.19 2.10
N GLY A 37 2.13 -30.77 1.94
CA GLY A 37 3.11 -31.46 1.09
C GLY A 37 2.92 -31.24 -0.41
N LYS A 38 1.98 -30.42 -0.82
CA LYS A 38 1.78 -30.04 -2.24
C LYS A 38 2.20 -28.58 -2.45
N SER A 39 2.94 -28.33 -3.52
CA SER A 39 3.26 -26.98 -3.95
C SER A 39 2.11 -26.39 -4.74
N ILE A 40 1.61 -25.25 -4.31
CA ILE A 40 0.46 -24.56 -4.91
C ILE A 40 0.89 -23.14 -5.26
N ASN A 41 0.58 -22.71 -6.50
CA ASN A 41 0.77 -21.32 -6.91
C ASN A 41 -0.41 -20.47 -6.45
N VAL A 42 -0.11 -19.47 -5.65
CA VAL A 42 -1.08 -18.50 -5.15
C VAL A 42 -0.87 -17.19 -5.89
N LYS A 43 -1.92 -16.75 -6.59
CA LYS A 43 -1.94 -15.45 -7.25
C LYS A 43 -2.49 -14.41 -6.29
N ILE A 44 -1.63 -13.48 -5.89
CA ILE A 44 -1.98 -12.33 -5.02
C ILE A 44 -2.41 -11.18 -5.93
N PRO A 45 -3.67 -10.73 -5.88
CA PRO A 45 -4.12 -9.62 -6.69
C PRO A 45 -3.44 -8.30 -6.30
N ALA A 46 -3.19 -7.42 -7.27
CA ALA A 46 -2.76 -6.06 -6.97
C ALA A 46 -3.82 -5.31 -6.16
N GLY A 47 -3.39 -4.60 -5.13
CA GLY A 47 -4.28 -3.91 -4.20
C GLY A 47 -4.85 -4.80 -3.09
N THR A 48 -4.23 -5.94 -2.84
CA THR A 48 -4.57 -6.81 -1.69
C THR A 48 -4.43 -6.03 -0.39
N GLN A 49 -5.49 -6.05 0.42
CA GLN A 49 -5.53 -5.37 1.70
C GLN A 49 -5.18 -6.31 2.86
N ASN A 50 -4.71 -5.73 3.96
CA ASN A 50 -4.47 -6.49 5.18
C ASN A 50 -5.78 -7.12 5.68
N GLY A 51 -5.72 -8.42 6.05
CA GLY A 51 -6.88 -9.18 6.47
C GLY A 51 -7.75 -9.75 5.33
N GLN A 52 -7.44 -9.44 4.08
CA GLN A 52 -8.15 -10.01 2.93
C GLN A 52 -7.91 -11.50 2.83
N THR A 53 -8.96 -12.28 2.55
CA THR A 53 -8.89 -13.73 2.41
C THR A 53 -9.00 -14.14 0.94
N LEU A 54 -8.03 -14.93 0.48
CA LEU A 54 -8.08 -15.61 -0.82
C LEU A 54 -8.59 -17.04 -0.63
N ARG A 55 -9.54 -17.44 -1.46
CA ARG A 55 -10.10 -18.78 -1.47
C ARG A 55 -9.56 -19.58 -2.65
N LEU A 56 -8.95 -20.71 -2.35
CA LEU A 56 -8.50 -21.71 -3.32
C LEU A 56 -9.44 -22.92 -3.26
N LYS A 57 -10.31 -23.01 -4.25
CA LYS A 57 -11.37 -24.05 -4.27
C LYS A 57 -10.79 -25.44 -4.43
N GLY A 58 -11.32 -26.38 -3.66
CA GLY A 58 -11.03 -27.79 -3.80
C GLY A 58 -9.64 -28.24 -3.35
N LEU A 59 -8.88 -27.37 -2.66
CA LEU A 59 -7.53 -27.65 -2.17
C LEU A 59 -7.45 -27.91 -0.66
N GLY A 60 -8.62 -27.93 0.02
CA GLY A 60 -8.74 -28.26 1.43
C GLY A 60 -8.66 -29.76 1.71
N GLN A 61 -9.24 -30.21 2.82
CA GLN A 61 -9.27 -31.63 3.20
C GLN A 61 -10.14 -32.44 2.24
N PRO A 62 -9.74 -33.67 1.91
CA PRO A 62 -10.59 -34.57 1.13
C PRO A 62 -11.85 -34.93 1.91
N SER A 63 -12.95 -35.16 1.20
CA SER A 63 -14.19 -35.63 1.80
C SER A 63 -14.07 -37.08 2.24
N LEU A 64 -14.45 -37.37 3.48
CA LEU A 64 -14.53 -38.74 4.02
C LEU A 64 -15.76 -39.52 3.53
N SER A 65 -16.72 -38.86 2.89
CA SER A 65 -17.97 -39.46 2.41
C SER A 65 -18.13 -39.45 0.87
N GLY A 66 -17.02 -39.25 0.14
CA GLY A 66 -17.03 -39.25 -1.33
C GLY A 66 -17.58 -37.96 -1.96
N GLY A 67 -17.69 -36.85 -1.18
CA GLY A 67 -18.00 -35.52 -1.68
C GLY A 67 -16.78 -34.77 -2.22
N GLU A 68 -16.97 -33.50 -2.56
CA GLU A 68 -15.90 -32.59 -2.96
C GLU A 68 -14.93 -32.31 -1.81
N ALA A 69 -13.68 -32.05 -2.13
CA ALA A 69 -12.71 -31.56 -1.13
C ALA A 69 -13.11 -30.17 -0.60
N GLY A 70 -12.65 -29.83 0.60
CA GLY A 70 -12.78 -28.48 1.15
C GLY A 70 -11.96 -27.46 0.37
N ASP A 71 -11.99 -26.24 0.81
CA ASP A 71 -11.21 -25.14 0.22
C ASP A 71 -10.03 -24.75 1.12
N VAL A 72 -9.05 -24.08 0.56
CA VAL A 72 -8.02 -23.39 1.32
C VAL A 72 -8.37 -21.90 1.38
N LEU A 73 -8.43 -21.36 2.59
CA LEU A 73 -8.65 -19.94 2.86
C LEU A 73 -7.35 -19.32 3.37
N ILE A 74 -6.78 -18.42 2.56
CA ILE A 74 -5.51 -17.76 2.90
C ILE A 74 -5.78 -16.32 3.29
N THR A 75 -5.59 -16.00 4.57
CA THR A 75 -5.70 -14.63 5.07
C THR A 75 -4.37 -13.91 4.86
N MET A 76 -4.41 -12.78 4.16
CA MET A 76 -3.23 -11.96 3.89
C MET A 76 -2.93 -11.06 5.07
N ASN A 77 -1.71 -11.15 5.59
CA ASN A 77 -1.17 -10.23 6.58
C ASN A 77 -0.15 -9.32 5.89
N VAL A 78 -0.57 -8.08 5.60
CA VAL A 78 0.25 -7.11 4.86
C VAL A 78 1.08 -6.31 5.83
N GLY A 79 2.39 -6.36 5.67
CA GLY A 79 3.33 -5.55 6.45
C GLY A 79 3.23 -4.06 6.10
N GLY A 80 3.63 -3.19 7.04
CA GLY A 80 3.76 -1.76 6.79
C GLY A 80 4.97 -1.44 5.90
N HIS A 81 4.99 -0.21 5.37
CA HIS A 81 6.12 0.31 4.61
C HIS A 81 6.66 1.60 5.29
N PRO A 82 7.98 1.87 5.25
CA PRO A 82 8.55 3.04 5.92
C PRO A 82 7.99 4.39 5.46
N TYR A 83 7.60 4.52 4.19
CA TYR A 83 7.08 5.79 3.65
C TYR A 83 5.76 5.67 2.91
N PHE A 84 5.35 4.50 2.45
CA PHE A 84 4.08 4.37 1.75
C PHE A 84 2.96 3.91 2.67
N SER A 85 1.78 4.44 2.43
CA SER A 85 0.52 3.87 2.87
C SER A 85 -0.45 3.83 1.70
N ALA A 86 -1.54 3.09 1.84
CA ALA A 86 -2.54 2.97 0.80
C ALA A 86 -3.89 3.51 1.29
N ASP A 87 -4.59 4.18 0.40
CA ASP A 87 -5.99 4.59 0.55
C ASP A 87 -6.75 4.19 -0.71
N GLY A 88 -7.46 3.05 -0.61
CA GLY A 88 -8.02 2.41 -1.79
C GLY A 88 -6.93 2.03 -2.79
N LEU A 89 -7.02 2.55 -4.02
CA LEU A 89 -6.00 2.38 -5.06
C LEU A 89 -4.92 3.47 -5.05
N ASN A 90 -5.07 4.51 -4.24
CA ASN A 90 -4.08 5.56 -4.12
C ASN A 90 -2.95 5.17 -3.16
N ILE A 91 -1.75 5.55 -3.50
CA ILE A 91 -0.57 5.46 -2.64
C ILE A 91 -0.34 6.83 -2.03
N LEU A 92 -0.13 6.87 -0.73
CA LEU A 92 0.14 8.09 0.02
C LEU A 92 1.61 8.12 0.42
N LEU A 93 2.25 9.26 0.18
CA LEU A 93 3.63 9.55 0.55
C LEU A 93 3.71 10.91 1.24
N GLU A 94 4.30 10.96 2.43
CA GLU A 94 4.71 12.22 3.05
C GLU A 94 6.12 12.56 2.57
N LEU A 95 6.28 13.71 1.92
CA LEU A 95 7.57 14.15 1.38
C LEU A 95 8.13 15.28 2.24
N PRO A 96 9.19 15.02 3.02
CA PRO A 96 9.94 16.09 3.66
C PRO A 96 10.65 16.94 2.61
N ILE A 97 10.47 18.26 2.69
CA ILE A 97 11.18 19.23 1.87
C ILE A 97 11.84 20.26 2.77
N THR A 98 12.94 20.83 2.31
CA THR A 98 13.61 21.90 3.02
C THR A 98 12.86 23.22 2.86
N MET A 99 13.09 24.16 3.76
CA MET A 99 12.55 25.51 3.62
C MET A 99 13.01 26.18 2.31
N LYS A 100 14.26 25.94 1.89
CA LYS A 100 14.79 26.41 0.61
C LYS A 100 13.99 25.87 -0.57
N GLU A 101 13.74 24.56 -0.58
CA GLU A 101 12.93 23.91 -1.64
C GLU A 101 11.48 24.42 -1.64
N ALA A 102 10.91 24.66 -0.46
CA ALA A 102 9.55 25.16 -0.34
C ALA A 102 9.41 26.59 -0.89
N VAL A 103 10.34 27.47 -0.58
CA VAL A 103 10.30 28.89 -1.00
C VAL A 103 10.71 29.09 -2.45
N LEU A 104 11.79 28.47 -2.87
CA LEU A 104 12.36 28.66 -4.21
C LEU A 104 11.78 27.71 -5.25
N GLY A 105 11.06 26.68 -4.82
CA GLY A 105 10.71 25.57 -5.67
C GLY A 105 11.90 24.65 -5.91
N ALA A 106 11.64 23.43 -6.28
CA ALA A 106 12.67 22.44 -6.56
C ALA A 106 12.14 21.32 -7.45
N LYS A 107 13.06 20.63 -8.11
CA LYS A 107 12.81 19.36 -8.76
C LYS A 107 13.37 18.24 -7.88
N VAL A 108 12.51 17.43 -7.32
CA VAL A 108 12.87 16.39 -6.36
C VAL A 108 12.56 15.02 -6.94
N THR A 109 13.47 14.07 -6.80
CA THR A 109 13.24 12.67 -7.17
C THR A 109 12.65 11.94 -5.99
N ILE A 110 11.48 11.36 -6.17
CA ILE A 110 10.75 10.62 -5.14
C ILE A 110 10.51 9.17 -5.54
N PRO A 111 10.36 8.26 -4.58
CA PRO A 111 9.98 6.88 -4.88
C PRO A 111 8.50 6.78 -5.23
N THR A 112 8.18 5.86 -6.13
CA THR A 112 6.83 5.33 -6.35
C THR A 112 6.86 3.83 -6.16
N ILE A 113 5.71 3.17 -6.13
CA ILE A 113 5.67 1.70 -6.05
C ILE A 113 6.28 1.01 -7.29
N SER A 114 6.44 1.71 -8.39
CA SER A 114 7.00 1.19 -9.66
C SER A 114 8.36 1.77 -10.04
N GLY A 115 9.01 2.54 -9.17
CA GLY A 115 10.30 3.16 -9.42
C GLY A 115 10.35 4.62 -8.97
N LYS A 116 11.41 5.33 -9.38
CA LYS A 116 11.62 6.73 -9.00
C LYS A 116 11.09 7.66 -10.08
N VAL A 117 10.52 8.79 -9.66
CA VAL A 117 9.99 9.83 -10.54
C VAL A 117 10.45 11.20 -10.05
N ALA A 118 10.78 12.09 -10.98
CA ALA A 118 11.06 13.49 -10.66
C ALA A 118 9.75 14.28 -10.59
N VAL A 119 9.57 15.06 -9.54
CA VAL A 119 8.42 15.93 -9.33
C VAL A 119 8.87 17.36 -9.11
N ASN A 120 8.08 18.32 -9.57
CA ASN A 120 8.31 19.72 -9.33
C ASN A 120 7.54 20.16 -8.09
N VAL A 121 8.28 20.69 -7.11
CA VAL A 121 7.72 21.40 -5.97
C VAL A 121 7.58 22.86 -6.35
N PRO A 122 6.37 23.44 -6.42
CA PRO A 122 6.18 24.85 -6.79
C PRO A 122 6.85 25.78 -5.77
N PRO A 123 7.31 26.96 -6.18
CA PRO A 123 7.76 28.00 -5.25
C PRO A 123 6.62 28.38 -4.29
N TYR A 124 7.00 28.76 -3.06
CA TYR A 124 6.04 29.14 -2.00
C TYR A 124 5.02 28.03 -1.67
N SER A 125 5.44 26.78 -1.76
CA SER A 125 4.67 25.64 -1.28
C SER A 125 4.61 25.63 0.25
N THR A 126 3.51 25.13 0.78
CA THR A 126 3.32 24.99 2.24
C THR A 126 3.12 23.53 2.65
N SER A 127 3.35 23.25 3.94
CA SER A 127 3.07 21.92 4.50
C SER A 127 1.60 21.58 4.38
N GLY A 128 1.31 20.33 4.02
CA GLY A 128 -0.04 19.84 3.79
C GLY A 128 -0.53 19.97 2.34
N GLU A 129 0.17 20.73 1.49
CA GLU A 129 -0.12 20.72 0.06
C GLU A 129 0.13 19.36 -0.56
N LYS A 130 -0.73 18.97 -1.48
CA LYS A 130 -0.68 17.66 -2.13
C LYS A 130 -0.31 17.79 -3.59
N LEU A 131 0.68 16.99 -3.99
CA LEU A 131 1.05 16.78 -5.39
C LEU A 131 0.49 15.44 -5.84
N ARG A 132 -0.22 15.42 -6.95
CA ARG A 132 -0.80 14.20 -7.50
C ARG A 132 0.03 13.68 -8.66
N LEU A 133 0.50 12.45 -8.54
CA LEU A 133 1.18 11.72 -9.60
C LEU A 133 0.19 10.77 -10.25
N LYS A 134 -0.38 11.22 -11.35
CA LYS A 134 -1.41 10.45 -12.06
C LYS A 134 -0.90 9.09 -12.52
N GLY A 135 -1.67 8.05 -12.21
CA GLY A 135 -1.37 6.69 -12.63
C GLY A 135 -0.22 6.02 -11.88
N LYS A 136 0.30 6.61 -10.79
CA LYS A 136 1.40 6.06 -9.98
C LYS A 136 0.94 5.33 -8.71
N GLY A 137 -0.35 5.13 -8.56
CA GLY A 137 -0.93 4.29 -7.52
C GLY A 137 -1.02 2.83 -7.89
N ILE A 138 -1.91 2.12 -7.26
CA ILE A 138 -2.16 0.70 -7.48
C ILE A 138 -2.93 0.50 -8.79
N LYS A 139 -2.46 -0.42 -9.62
CA LYS A 139 -3.13 -0.84 -10.83
C LYS A 139 -3.78 -2.20 -10.59
N SER A 140 -5.10 -2.22 -10.48
CA SER A 140 -5.89 -3.42 -10.27
C SER A 140 -6.91 -3.64 -11.39
N LYS A 141 -7.64 -4.74 -11.33
CA LYS A 141 -8.75 -5.01 -12.27
C LYS A 141 -9.89 -3.98 -12.16
N SER A 142 -10.05 -3.36 -10.99
CA SER A 142 -11.08 -2.36 -10.73
C SER A 142 -10.71 -0.94 -11.16
N GLY A 143 -9.45 -0.71 -11.55
CA GLY A 143 -8.96 0.58 -11.99
C GLY A 143 -7.51 0.85 -11.60
N GLN A 144 -7.08 2.08 -11.82
CA GLN A 144 -5.75 2.57 -11.50
C GLN A 144 -5.85 3.80 -10.61
N GLY A 145 -5.10 3.77 -9.49
CA GLY A 145 -4.97 4.89 -8.58
C GLY A 145 -3.79 5.79 -8.91
N ASP A 146 -3.62 6.79 -8.08
CA ASP A 146 -2.54 7.78 -8.19
C ASP A 146 -1.66 7.73 -6.94
N GLU A 147 -0.48 8.31 -7.03
CA GLU A 147 0.30 8.62 -5.83
C GLU A 147 0.01 10.05 -5.39
N ILE A 148 -0.34 10.20 -4.13
CA ILE A 148 -0.63 11.49 -3.50
C ILE A 148 0.53 11.82 -2.56
N VAL A 149 1.29 12.83 -2.93
CA VAL A 149 2.45 13.30 -2.18
C VAL A 149 2.05 14.50 -1.35
N THR A 150 2.12 14.38 -0.03
CA THR A 150 1.85 15.47 0.90
C THR A 150 3.17 16.11 1.33
N LEU A 151 3.32 17.40 1.10
CA LEU A 151 4.53 18.14 1.44
C LEU A 151 4.60 18.40 2.95
N LYS A 152 5.81 18.26 3.49
CA LYS A 152 6.14 18.58 4.88
C LYS A 152 7.42 19.38 4.92
N ILE A 153 7.32 20.66 5.28
CA ILE A 153 8.47 21.54 5.38
C ILE A 153 9.24 21.23 6.65
N VAL A 154 10.54 21.02 6.51
CA VAL A 154 11.48 20.81 7.61
C VAL A 154 12.34 22.04 7.77
N ALA A 155 12.36 22.59 8.98
CA ALA A 155 13.23 23.73 9.31
C ALA A 155 14.71 23.34 9.22
N PRO A 156 15.61 24.30 8.89
CA PRO A 156 17.04 24.07 8.92
C PRO A 156 17.52 23.63 10.30
N LYS A 157 18.38 22.63 10.34
CA LYS A 157 18.98 22.14 11.60
C LYS A 157 20.25 22.89 11.98
N ILE A 158 20.91 23.51 11.00
CA ILE A 158 22.17 24.22 11.19
C ILE A 158 21.88 25.70 11.32
N LYS A 159 22.47 26.31 12.34
CA LYS A 159 22.37 27.74 12.58
C LYS A 159 23.02 28.52 11.41
N ASN A 160 22.28 29.51 10.88
CA ASN A 160 22.72 30.33 9.76
C ASN A 160 22.34 31.81 10.02
N ALA A 161 23.33 32.64 10.28
CA ALA A 161 23.12 34.05 10.63
C ALA A 161 22.51 34.87 9.48
N GLU A 162 22.85 34.58 8.23
CA GLU A 162 22.27 35.26 7.08
C GLU A 162 20.79 34.91 6.89
N LEU A 163 20.42 33.66 7.11
CA LEU A 163 19.04 33.22 7.11
C LEU A 163 18.24 33.90 8.23
N GLU A 164 18.77 33.91 9.44
CA GLU A 164 18.13 34.55 10.59
C GLU A 164 17.89 36.05 10.31
N LYS A 165 18.86 36.74 9.71
CA LYS A 165 18.74 38.15 9.31
C LYS A 165 17.67 38.36 8.25
N ALA A 166 17.62 37.50 7.23
CA ALA A 166 16.62 37.56 6.17
C ALA A 166 15.21 37.32 6.72
N LEU A 167 15.06 36.36 7.60
CA LEU A 167 13.76 36.07 8.23
C LEU A 167 13.28 37.20 9.16
N ALA A 168 14.19 37.80 9.91
CA ALA A 168 13.88 38.96 10.77
C ALA A 168 13.36 40.16 9.99
N GLY A 169 13.72 40.29 8.71
CA GLY A 169 13.25 41.34 7.81
C GLY A 169 11.89 41.09 7.17
N LEU A 170 11.32 39.92 7.36
CA LEU A 170 9.99 39.62 6.84
C LEU A 170 8.88 40.29 7.67
N PRO A 171 7.78 40.74 7.04
CA PRO A 171 6.62 41.24 7.77
C PRO A 171 5.96 40.10 8.58
N ASP A 172 5.32 40.49 9.68
CA ASP A 172 4.51 39.53 10.44
C ASP A 172 3.25 39.17 9.68
N GLU A 173 2.98 37.91 9.56
CA GLU A 173 1.78 37.36 8.92
C GLU A 173 0.88 36.71 9.96
N ASN A 174 -0.41 37.00 9.90
CA ASN A 174 -1.40 36.32 10.74
C ASN A 174 -1.82 35.02 10.09
N VAL A 175 -1.13 33.93 10.43
CA VAL A 175 -1.39 32.57 9.92
C VAL A 175 -2.28 31.75 10.88
N ARG A 176 -2.62 32.31 12.04
CA ARG A 176 -3.45 31.65 13.06
C ARG A 176 -4.84 32.25 13.06
N THR A 177 -5.85 31.39 12.89
CA THR A 177 -7.29 31.79 12.76
C THR A 177 -8.15 31.36 13.93
N PHE A 178 -7.56 31.09 15.10
CA PHE A 178 -8.25 30.75 16.33
C PHE A 178 -8.20 31.87 17.34
#